data_f8ae9a0307069ad191fd2cdad4f875ee
#
_entry.id   f8ae9a0307069ad191fd2cdad4f875ee
#
_cell.length_a   1.000
_cell.length_b   1.000
_cell.length_c   1.000
_cell.angle_alpha   90.00
_cell.angle_beta   90.00
_cell.angle_gamma   90.00
#
_symmetry.space_group_name_H-M   'P 1'
#
loop_
_entity.id
_entity.type
_entity.pdbx_description
1 polymer ?
#
loop_
_entity_poly.entity_id
_entity_poly.type
_entity_poly.pdbx_seq_one_letter_code
_entity_poly.pdbx_strand_id
1 'polypeptide(L)'
;MRRLWAVPLVLLLACTRSAANHEELGDRAYAAGLYADALAEYQLGIKANAGSAALLAKVAAAAMHSEDYQLAADSYRALAKRDRSRADEAADGLDRVARAALAANDRTALASALTGLREVAPRRPLGRYVVLAALDAVVRGDTAEAKALLPVAAASAVDAARADSLLFVYGMTLVRVRDCSTAVRVFEGVVRRQRAPAVVESAREGLGLCALVEGQVALEQGRPGEAEGWFRRATAPGASPDVVRGAFLGLGDVRLAQGDIPGAMESYRQALVGGTPGDTISQRAQEKLNALGKAEPE
;
A
#
# COMPACT_ATOMS: atom_id res chain seq x y z
N MET A 1 -8.06 -62.87 -53.44
CA MET A 1 -7.14 -63.10 -52.35
C MET A 1 -6.75 -61.75 -51.80
N ARG A 2 -7.40 -61.27 -50.69
CA ARG A 2 -7.13 -60.01 -50.00
C ARG A 2 -6.30 -60.35 -48.80
N ARG A 3 -5.04 -59.92 -48.79
CA ARG A 3 -4.16 -60.01 -47.60
C ARG A 3 -4.47 -58.86 -46.67
N LEU A 4 -5.09 -59.17 -45.53
CA LEU A 4 -5.22 -58.25 -44.38
C LEU A 4 -3.88 -58.14 -43.69
N TRP A 5 -3.28 -56.95 -43.72
CA TRP A 5 -2.14 -56.59 -42.90
C TRP A 5 -2.67 -56.18 -41.53
N ALA A 6 -2.44 -57.03 -40.55
CA ALA A 6 -2.63 -56.69 -39.15
C ALA A 6 -1.48 -55.80 -38.70
N VAL A 7 -1.73 -54.50 -38.43
CA VAL A 7 -0.83 -53.60 -37.78
C VAL A 7 -0.88 -53.86 -36.28
N PRO A 8 0.19 -54.24 -35.60
CA PRO A 8 0.18 -54.37 -34.15
C PRO A 8 0.06 -52.95 -33.53
N LEU A 9 -1.05 -52.69 -32.87
CA LEU A 9 -1.27 -51.53 -32.05
C LEU A 9 -0.37 -51.67 -30.79
N VAL A 10 0.84 -51.12 -30.83
CA VAL A 10 1.69 -51.02 -29.66
C VAL A 10 1.07 -49.97 -28.74
N LEU A 11 0.32 -50.42 -27.75
CA LEU A 11 -0.14 -49.65 -26.62
C LEU A 11 1.12 -49.22 -25.83
N LEU A 12 1.59 -47.99 -26.06
CA LEU A 12 2.48 -47.26 -25.15
C LEU A 12 1.71 -47.06 -23.86
N LEU A 13 1.81 -48.00 -22.93
CA LEU A 13 1.48 -47.80 -21.51
C LEU A 13 2.47 -46.79 -20.96
N ALA A 14 2.20 -45.49 -21.17
CA ALA A 14 2.79 -44.44 -20.40
C ALA A 14 2.39 -44.71 -18.94
N CYS A 15 3.33 -45.23 -18.13
CA CYS A 15 3.15 -45.34 -16.69
C CYS A 15 3.01 -43.91 -16.13
N THR A 16 1.82 -43.35 -16.15
CA THR A 16 1.47 -42.17 -15.40
C THR A 16 1.48 -42.57 -13.92
N ARG A 17 2.56 -42.22 -13.23
CA ARG A 17 2.60 -42.39 -11.77
C ARG A 17 1.42 -41.67 -11.16
N SER A 18 0.70 -42.33 -10.27
CA SER A 18 -0.43 -41.73 -9.56
C SER A 18 0.06 -40.64 -8.58
N ALA A 19 -0.83 -39.72 -8.19
CA ALA A 19 -0.51 -38.73 -7.17
C ALA A 19 0.02 -39.37 -5.87
N ALA A 20 -0.52 -40.53 -5.50
CA ALA A 20 -0.07 -41.29 -4.32
C ALA A 20 1.37 -41.78 -4.46
N ASN A 21 1.79 -42.24 -5.66
CA ASN A 21 3.17 -42.65 -5.89
C ASN A 21 4.15 -41.49 -5.79
N HIS A 22 3.79 -40.31 -6.28
CA HIS A 22 4.60 -39.11 -6.14
C HIS A 22 4.68 -38.64 -4.69
N GLU A 23 3.58 -38.71 -3.94
CA GLU A 23 3.57 -38.39 -2.52
C GLU A 23 4.51 -39.30 -1.73
N GLU A 24 4.47 -40.62 -1.95
CA GLU A 24 5.36 -41.57 -1.27
C GLU A 24 6.85 -41.38 -1.62
N LEU A 25 7.17 -41.10 -2.88
CA LEU A 25 8.52 -40.79 -3.32
C LEU A 25 9.02 -39.50 -2.67
N GLY A 26 8.18 -38.47 -2.62
CA GLY A 26 8.48 -37.23 -1.94
C GLY A 26 8.71 -37.40 -0.43
N ASP A 27 7.90 -38.24 0.24
CA ASP A 27 8.04 -38.53 1.65
C ASP A 27 9.38 -39.23 1.94
N ARG A 28 9.80 -40.17 1.09
CA ARG A 28 11.12 -40.82 1.20
C ARG A 28 12.27 -39.84 1.01
N ALA A 29 12.19 -39.00 -0.01
CA ALA A 29 13.18 -37.96 -0.27
C ALA A 29 13.28 -36.97 0.89
N TYR A 30 12.12 -36.51 1.39
CA TYR A 30 12.04 -35.61 2.54
C TYR A 30 12.69 -36.22 3.80
N ALA A 31 12.38 -37.47 4.10
CA ALA A 31 12.96 -38.21 5.23
C ALA A 31 14.49 -38.40 5.09
N ALA A 32 15.01 -38.48 3.86
CA ALA A 32 16.43 -38.53 3.55
C ALA A 32 17.12 -37.14 3.57
N GLY A 33 16.38 -36.03 3.81
CA GLY A 33 16.91 -34.67 3.77
C GLY A 33 17.12 -34.12 2.36
N LEU A 34 16.63 -34.82 1.32
CA LEU A 34 16.71 -34.44 -0.09
C LEU A 34 15.50 -33.55 -0.43
N TYR A 35 15.47 -32.35 0.17
CA TYR A 35 14.29 -31.47 0.13
C TYR A 35 13.92 -30.97 -1.27
N ALA A 36 14.91 -30.73 -2.13
CA ALA A 36 14.67 -30.33 -3.53
C ALA A 36 14.00 -31.47 -4.33
N ASP A 37 14.44 -32.71 -4.13
CA ASP A 37 13.85 -33.89 -4.76
C ASP A 37 12.43 -34.15 -4.22
N ALA A 38 12.26 -34.03 -2.89
CA ALA A 38 10.94 -34.11 -2.26
C ALA A 38 9.97 -33.08 -2.83
N LEU A 39 10.43 -31.81 -2.98
CA LEU A 39 9.64 -30.75 -3.55
C LEU A 39 9.21 -31.05 -4.98
N ALA A 40 10.12 -31.55 -5.83
CA ALA A 40 9.83 -31.93 -7.20
C ALA A 40 8.76 -33.04 -7.28
N GLU A 41 8.87 -34.08 -6.44
CA GLU A 41 7.91 -35.17 -6.38
C GLU A 41 6.54 -34.70 -5.86
N TYR A 42 6.48 -33.88 -4.81
CA TYR A 42 5.22 -33.33 -4.32
C TYR A 42 4.54 -32.40 -5.34
N GLN A 43 5.30 -31.62 -6.12
CA GLN A 43 4.76 -30.82 -7.21
C GLN A 43 4.15 -31.66 -8.33
N LEU A 44 4.77 -32.82 -8.66
CA LEU A 44 4.20 -33.77 -9.60
C LEU A 44 2.90 -34.38 -9.04
N GLY A 45 2.88 -34.69 -7.73
CA GLY A 45 1.68 -35.12 -7.04
C GLY A 45 0.54 -34.10 -7.09
N ILE A 46 0.84 -32.82 -6.93
CA ILE A 46 -0.13 -31.71 -7.07
C ILE A 46 -0.67 -31.64 -8.50
N LYS A 47 0.18 -31.81 -9.52
CA LYS A 47 -0.26 -31.82 -10.93
C LYS A 47 -1.22 -32.98 -11.22
N ALA A 48 -0.99 -34.12 -10.59
CA ALA A 48 -1.86 -35.29 -10.73
C ALA A 48 -3.15 -35.19 -9.87
N ASN A 49 -3.11 -34.47 -8.75
CA ASN A 49 -4.24 -34.22 -7.84
C ASN A 49 -4.19 -32.79 -7.29
N ALA A 50 -4.62 -31.85 -8.08
CA ALA A 50 -4.58 -30.41 -7.76
C ALA A 50 -5.39 -30.00 -6.50
N GLY A 51 -6.17 -30.93 -5.94
CA GLY A 51 -7.04 -30.67 -4.79
C GLY A 51 -6.49 -31.15 -3.44
N SER A 52 -5.32 -31.76 -3.36
CA SER A 52 -4.82 -32.36 -2.13
C SER A 52 -4.27 -31.31 -1.16
N ALA A 53 -5.01 -31.06 -0.06
CA ALA A 53 -4.54 -30.22 1.04
C ALA A 53 -3.30 -30.82 1.74
N ALA A 54 -3.20 -32.15 1.80
CA ALA A 54 -2.04 -32.81 2.36
C ALA A 54 -0.77 -32.54 1.53
N LEU A 55 -0.86 -32.63 0.22
CA LEU A 55 0.26 -32.33 -0.68
C LEU A 55 0.66 -30.85 -0.63
N LEU A 56 -0.29 -29.92 -0.50
CA LEU A 56 0.02 -28.50 -0.34
C LEU A 56 0.86 -28.24 0.92
N ALA A 57 0.52 -28.89 2.04
CA ALA A 57 1.31 -28.77 3.26
C ALA A 57 2.73 -29.35 3.10
N LYS A 58 2.87 -30.48 2.40
CA LYS A 58 4.16 -31.11 2.11
C LYS A 58 5.02 -30.26 1.17
N VAL A 59 4.42 -29.68 0.12
CA VAL A 59 5.10 -28.70 -0.75
C VAL A 59 5.60 -27.51 0.07
N ALA A 60 4.74 -26.95 0.93
CA ALA A 60 5.14 -25.81 1.76
C ALA A 60 6.30 -26.16 2.71
N ALA A 61 6.28 -27.34 3.32
CA ALA A 61 7.35 -27.80 4.20
C ALA A 61 8.66 -28.04 3.43
N ALA A 62 8.61 -28.70 2.28
CA ALA A 62 9.79 -28.96 1.45
C ALA A 62 10.38 -27.65 0.89
N ALA A 63 9.54 -26.73 0.43
CA ALA A 63 9.95 -25.40 -0.04
C ALA A 63 10.64 -24.58 1.07
N MET A 64 10.15 -24.66 2.32
CA MET A 64 10.81 -24.05 3.47
C MET A 64 12.25 -24.54 3.67
N HIS A 65 12.46 -25.85 3.57
CA HIS A 65 13.80 -26.43 3.72
C HIS A 65 14.71 -26.22 2.50
N SER A 66 14.12 -25.96 1.33
CA SER A 66 14.85 -25.60 0.10
C SER A 66 15.06 -24.08 -0.03
N GLU A 67 14.72 -23.29 1.00
CA GLU A 67 14.81 -21.84 1.03
C GLU A 67 13.97 -21.13 -0.05
N ASP A 68 13.03 -21.84 -0.68
CA ASP A 68 12.03 -21.24 -1.58
C ASP A 68 10.85 -20.69 -0.75
N TYR A 69 11.12 -19.59 -0.05
CA TYR A 69 10.16 -18.99 0.88
C TYR A 69 8.92 -18.46 0.18
N GLN A 70 9.06 -18.03 -1.08
CA GLN A 70 7.90 -17.57 -1.86
C GLN A 70 6.93 -18.72 -2.13
N LEU A 71 7.43 -19.84 -2.63
CA LEU A 71 6.63 -21.02 -2.88
C LEU A 71 6.02 -21.59 -1.58
N ALA A 72 6.77 -21.54 -0.48
CA ALA A 72 6.27 -21.95 0.83
C ALA A 72 5.08 -21.09 1.27
N ALA A 73 5.17 -19.75 1.14
CA ALA A 73 4.08 -18.83 1.47
C ALA A 73 2.83 -19.09 0.62
N ASP A 74 3.00 -19.23 -0.69
CA ASP A 74 1.89 -19.46 -1.61
C ASP A 74 1.21 -20.81 -1.35
N SER A 75 1.99 -21.84 -1.00
CA SER A 75 1.48 -23.18 -0.68
C SER A 75 0.69 -23.19 0.64
N TYR A 76 1.14 -22.48 1.69
CA TYR A 76 0.35 -22.34 2.92
C TYR A 76 -0.93 -21.54 2.71
N ARG A 77 -0.91 -20.50 1.89
CA ARG A 77 -2.14 -19.76 1.51
C ARG A 77 -3.12 -20.67 0.77
N ALA A 78 -2.61 -21.45 -0.19
CA ALA A 78 -3.42 -22.41 -0.94
C ALA A 78 -4.00 -23.51 -0.02
N LEU A 79 -3.23 -23.99 0.97
CA LEU A 79 -3.68 -24.95 1.98
C LEU A 79 -4.90 -24.41 2.73
N ALA A 80 -4.82 -23.22 3.31
CA ALA A 80 -5.92 -22.63 4.06
C ALA A 80 -7.16 -22.35 3.20
N LYS A 81 -6.95 -21.97 1.93
CA LYS A 81 -8.05 -21.78 0.97
C LYS A 81 -8.70 -23.10 0.61
N ARG A 82 -7.94 -24.17 0.50
CA ARG A 82 -8.42 -25.50 0.14
C ARG A 82 -9.12 -26.21 1.30
N ASP A 83 -8.56 -26.08 2.49
CA ASP A 83 -9.07 -26.70 3.70
C ASP A 83 -9.03 -25.71 4.87
N ARG A 84 -10.18 -25.09 5.15
CA ARG A 84 -10.33 -24.10 6.21
C ARG A 84 -10.07 -24.66 7.61
N SER A 85 -10.22 -25.97 7.82
CA SER A 85 -9.92 -26.60 9.12
C SER A 85 -8.44 -26.57 9.45
N ARG A 86 -7.58 -26.39 8.44
CA ARG A 86 -6.12 -26.28 8.56
C ARG A 86 -5.61 -24.83 8.52
N ALA A 87 -6.50 -23.86 8.71
CA ALA A 87 -6.12 -22.43 8.68
C ALA A 87 -5.06 -22.08 9.75
N ASP A 88 -5.17 -22.65 10.95
CA ASP A 88 -4.18 -22.40 12.01
C ASP A 88 -2.81 -22.98 11.66
N GLU A 89 -2.75 -24.18 11.08
CA GLU A 89 -1.52 -24.78 10.58
C GLU A 89 -0.88 -23.93 9.49
N ALA A 90 -1.69 -23.44 8.56
CA ALA A 90 -1.23 -22.55 7.49
C ALA A 90 -0.71 -21.21 8.05
N ALA A 91 -1.39 -20.65 9.04
CA ALA A 91 -0.97 -19.40 9.70
C ALA A 91 0.37 -19.59 10.45
N ASP A 92 0.55 -20.72 11.15
CA ASP A 92 1.82 -21.06 11.79
C ASP A 92 2.94 -21.28 10.77
N GLY A 93 2.61 -21.88 9.63
CA GLY A 93 3.52 -22.03 8.50
C GLY A 93 3.97 -20.68 7.95
N LEU A 94 3.02 -19.80 7.67
CA LEU A 94 3.29 -18.45 7.18
C LEU A 94 4.12 -17.61 8.17
N ASP A 95 3.93 -17.75 9.48
CA ASP A 95 4.78 -17.10 10.49
C ASP A 95 6.22 -17.63 10.45
N ARG A 96 6.41 -18.95 10.24
CA ARG A 96 7.75 -19.51 10.04
C ARG A 96 8.41 -18.99 8.76
N VAL A 97 7.66 -18.92 7.65
CA VAL A 97 8.14 -18.32 6.39
C VAL A 97 8.53 -16.87 6.61
N ALA A 98 7.69 -16.06 7.26
CA ALA A 98 8.00 -14.65 7.52
C ALA A 98 9.29 -14.47 8.33
N ARG A 99 9.54 -15.34 9.32
CA ARG A 99 10.79 -15.33 10.11
C ARG A 99 12.00 -15.69 9.27
N ALA A 100 11.91 -16.74 8.46
CA ALA A 100 13.01 -17.21 7.61
C ALA A 100 13.33 -16.19 6.51
N ALA A 101 12.30 -15.68 5.81
CA ALA A 101 12.44 -14.66 4.78
C ALA A 101 13.05 -13.35 5.34
N LEU A 102 12.65 -12.94 6.56
CA LEU A 102 13.27 -11.79 7.22
C LEU A 102 14.75 -12.03 7.52
N ALA A 103 15.11 -13.20 8.01
CA ALA A 103 16.49 -13.58 8.29
C ALA A 103 17.36 -13.64 7.01
N ALA A 104 16.78 -14.11 5.91
CA ALA A 104 17.42 -14.18 4.60
C ALA A 104 17.39 -12.81 3.84
N ASN A 105 16.78 -11.77 4.41
CA ASN A 105 16.56 -10.47 3.75
C ASN A 105 15.76 -10.59 2.44
N ASP A 106 14.93 -11.62 2.31
CA ASP A 106 14.00 -11.81 1.18
C ASP A 106 12.70 -11.03 1.44
N ARG A 107 12.67 -9.79 0.94
CA ARG A 107 11.53 -8.88 1.12
C ARG A 107 10.27 -9.36 0.40
N THR A 108 10.42 -10.01 -0.76
CA THR A 108 9.30 -10.48 -1.57
C THR A 108 8.57 -11.61 -0.87
N ALA A 109 9.30 -12.63 -0.43
CA ALA A 109 8.72 -13.73 0.33
C ALA A 109 8.16 -13.26 1.69
N LEU A 110 8.83 -12.32 2.37
CA LEU A 110 8.31 -11.72 3.60
C LEU A 110 6.96 -11.04 3.37
N ALA A 111 6.84 -10.20 2.32
CA ALA A 111 5.59 -9.53 1.98
C ALA A 111 4.47 -10.54 1.66
N SER A 112 4.79 -11.58 0.87
CA SER A 112 3.85 -12.66 0.56
C SER A 112 3.36 -13.40 1.81
N ALA A 113 4.28 -13.74 2.72
CA ALA A 113 3.94 -14.42 3.97
C ALA A 113 3.06 -13.55 4.89
N LEU A 114 3.36 -12.24 5.02
CA LEU A 114 2.58 -11.31 5.83
C LEU A 114 1.18 -11.07 5.24
N THR A 115 1.08 -10.95 3.92
CA THR A 115 -0.21 -10.88 3.22
C THR A 115 -1.02 -12.15 3.47
N GLY A 116 -0.39 -13.33 3.33
CA GLY A 116 -1.01 -14.61 3.62
C GLY A 116 -1.51 -14.72 5.06
N LEU A 117 -0.71 -14.29 6.05
CA LEU A 117 -1.13 -14.26 7.46
C LEU A 117 -2.41 -13.43 7.68
N ARG A 118 -2.53 -12.30 7.02
CA ARG A 118 -3.72 -11.44 7.13
C ARG A 118 -4.96 -12.06 6.46
N GLU A 119 -4.76 -12.74 5.33
CA GLU A 119 -5.84 -13.45 4.63
C GLU A 119 -6.34 -14.66 5.44
N VAL A 120 -5.41 -15.45 5.99
CA VAL A 120 -5.70 -16.72 6.65
C VAL A 120 -6.12 -16.53 8.10
N ALA A 121 -5.46 -15.62 8.81
CA ALA A 121 -5.68 -15.36 10.24
C ALA A 121 -5.77 -13.84 10.53
N PRO A 122 -6.81 -13.13 10.07
CA PRO A 122 -6.89 -11.66 10.13
C PRO A 122 -6.89 -11.10 11.55
N ARG A 123 -7.23 -11.90 12.55
CA ARG A 123 -7.21 -11.51 13.98
C ARG A 123 -5.89 -11.79 14.66
N ARG A 124 -4.97 -12.52 14.01
CA ARG A 124 -3.65 -12.84 14.58
C ARG A 124 -2.79 -11.58 14.58
N PRO A 125 -2.25 -11.14 15.73
CA PRO A 125 -1.37 -9.98 15.79
C PRO A 125 -0.11 -10.23 14.97
N LEU A 126 0.27 -9.28 14.12
CA LEU A 126 1.52 -9.35 13.34
C LEU A 126 2.76 -9.12 14.22
N GLY A 127 2.58 -8.67 15.48
CA GLY A 127 3.68 -8.46 16.42
C GLY A 127 4.79 -7.59 15.83
N ARG A 128 6.03 -8.10 15.85
CA ARG A 128 7.21 -7.40 15.31
C ARG A 128 7.15 -7.09 13.81
N TYR A 129 6.28 -7.75 13.05
CA TYR A 129 6.17 -7.56 11.60
C TYR A 129 5.24 -6.42 11.20
N VAL A 130 4.45 -5.87 12.13
CA VAL A 130 3.42 -4.88 11.77
C VAL A 130 4.01 -3.63 11.09
N VAL A 131 5.18 -3.17 11.53
CA VAL A 131 5.87 -2.02 10.92
C VAL A 131 6.32 -2.36 9.51
N LEU A 132 6.89 -3.55 9.30
CA LEU A 132 7.34 -4.00 7.97
C LEU A 132 6.17 -4.17 7.01
N ALA A 133 5.09 -4.80 7.47
CA ALA A 133 3.88 -4.98 6.67
C ALA A 133 3.22 -3.63 6.31
N ALA A 134 3.18 -2.69 7.24
CA ALA A 134 2.64 -1.36 6.99
C ALA A 134 3.43 -0.58 5.93
N LEU A 135 4.77 -0.61 6.04
CA LEU A 135 5.64 0.07 5.07
C LEU A 135 5.63 -0.62 3.70
N ASP A 136 5.56 -1.94 3.67
CA ASP A 136 5.41 -2.71 2.42
C ASP A 136 4.09 -2.39 1.71
N ALA A 137 2.98 -2.30 2.45
CA ALA A 137 1.70 -1.87 1.89
C ALA A 137 1.78 -0.47 1.26
N VAL A 138 2.52 0.47 1.89
CA VAL A 138 2.77 1.81 1.32
C VAL A 138 3.56 1.72 0.02
N VAL A 139 4.62 0.91 -0.02
CA VAL A 139 5.48 0.74 -1.21
C VAL A 139 4.70 0.11 -2.36
N ARG A 140 3.86 -0.89 -2.09
CA ARG A 140 3.00 -1.53 -3.09
C ARG A 140 1.82 -0.65 -3.54
N GLY A 141 1.58 0.48 -2.85
CA GLY A 141 0.42 1.34 -3.11
C GLY A 141 -0.91 0.77 -2.61
N ASP A 142 -0.90 -0.27 -1.77
CA ASP A 142 -2.10 -0.80 -1.13
C ASP A 142 -2.53 0.14 0.01
N THR A 143 -3.29 1.16 -0.39
CA THR A 143 -3.75 2.20 0.55
C THR A 143 -4.73 1.68 1.58
N ALA A 144 -5.51 0.64 1.27
CA ALA A 144 -6.45 0.05 2.21
C ALA A 144 -5.70 -0.68 3.33
N GLU A 145 -4.72 -1.50 2.99
CA GLU A 145 -3.88 -2.19 3.95
C GLU A 145 -3.00 -1.20 4.73
N ALA A 146 -2.38 -0.24 4.08
CA ALA A 146 -1.57 0.79 4.72
C ALA A 146 -2.39 1.58 5.77
N LYS A 147 -3.62 1.99 5.46
CA LYS A 147 -4.54 2.66 6.41
C LYS A 147 -4.85 1.79 7.63
N ALA A 148 -5.00 0.50 7.46
CA ALA A 148 -5.30 -0.42 8.56
C ALA A 148 -4.09 -0.67 9.45
N LEU A 149 -2.87 -0.75 8.87
CA LEU A 149 -1.67 -1.18 9.59
C LEU A 149 -0.88 -0.03 10.21
N LEU A 150 -0.80 1.14 9.55
CA LEU A 150 0.06 2.24 10.01
C LEU A 150 -0.25 2.74 11.42
N PRO A 151 -1.53 2.89 11.85
CA PRO A 151 -1.83 3.26 13.24
C PRO A 151 -1.35 2.21 14.25
N VAL A 152 -1.48 0.91 13.93
CA VAL A 152 -1.02 -0.19 14.79
C VAL A 152 0.51 -0.22 14.82
N ALA A 153 1.15 -0.01 13.68
CA ALA A 153 2.61 0.08 13.56
C ALA A 153 3.16 1.25 14.41
N ALA A 154 2.52 2.41 14.35
CA ALA A 154 2.89 3.57 15.16
C ALA A 154 2.74 3.30 16.66
N ALA A 155 1.66 2.62 17.08
CA ALA A 155 1.45 2.23 18.48
C ALA A 155 2.46 1.17 18.96
N SER A 156 3.03 0.38 18.05
CA SER A 156 4.01 -0.67 18.33
C SER A 156 5.45 -0.21 18.16
N ALA A 157 5.68 1.06 17.83
CA ALA A 157 7.02 1.59 17.58
C ALA A 157 7.89 1.57 18.84
N VAL A 158 9.18 1.25 18.66
CA VAL A 158 10.15 1.13 19.77
C VAL A 158 10.44 2.46 20.46
N ASP A 159 10.26 3.56 19.76
CA ASP A 159 10.46 4.90 20.28
C ASP A 159 9.44 5.90 19.72
N ALA A 160 9.34 7.03 20.37
CA ALA A 160 8.35 8.06 20.05
C ALA A 160 8.60 8.79 18.72
N ALA A 161 9.88 8.95 18.31
CA ALA A 161 10.22 9.59 17.04
C ALA A 161 9.83 8.69 15.87
N ARG A 162 10.07 7.37 16.00
CA ARG A 162 9.63 6.39 15.01
C ARG A 162 8.10 6.29 14.94
N ALA A 163 7.41 6.40 16.08
CA ALA A 163 5.95 6.48 16.10
C ALA A 163 5.45 7.70 15.30
N ASP A 164 6.04 8.88 15.49
CA ASP A 164 5.66 10.09 14.76
C ASP A 164 5.99 9.99 13.26
N SER A 165 7.10 9.33 12.89
CA SER A 165 7.41 9.04 11.48
C SER A 165 6.35 8.15 10.82
N LEU A 166 5.91 7.10 11.50
CA LEU A 166 4.85 6.22 11.00
C LEU A 166 3.50 6.94 10.92
N LEU A 167 3.18 7.80 11.89
CA LEU A 167 1.98 8.64 11.83
C LEU A 167 2.04 9.65 10.69
N PHE A 168 3.21 10.22 10.40
CA PHE A 168 3.38 11.06 9.21
C PHE A 168 3.09 10.27 7.92
N VAL A 169 3.66 9.07 7.77
CA VAL A 169 3.37 8.19 6.63
C VAL A 169 1.88 7.85 6.54
N TYR A 170 1.22 7.64 7.69
CA TYR A 170 -0.22 7.45 7.75
C TYR A 170 -0.98 8.68 7.24
N GLY A 171 -0.61 9.87 7.70
CA GLY A 171 -1.19 11.13 7.20
C GLY A 171 -1.04 11.29 5.68
N MET A 172 0.15 11.01 5.13
CA MET A 172 0.38 11.03 3.68
C MET A 172 -0.43 9.97 2.92
N THR A 173 -0.66 8.80 3.53
CA THR A 173 -1.54 7.78 2.95
C THR A 173 -3.00 8.27 2.89
N LEU A 174 -3.46 8.97 3.93
CA LEU A 174 -4.77 9.60 3.96
C LEU A 174 -4.92 10.70 2.90
N VAL A 175 -3.89 11.54 2.72
CA VAL A 175 -3.87 12.55 1.64
C VAL A 175 -4.04 11.90 0.27
N ARG A 176 -3.33 10.80 0.03
CA ARG A 176 -3.41 10.06 -1.24
C ARG A 176 -4.82 9.56 -1.56
N VAL A 177 -5.60 9.18 -0.55
CA VAL A 177 -7.01 8.76 -0.71
C VAL A 177 -8.00 9.91 -0.51
N ARG A 178 -7.52 11.16 -0.48
CA ARG A 178 -8.31 12.39 -0.30
C ARG A 178 -9.09 12.47 1.02
N ASP A 179 -8.62 11.79 2.06
CA ASP A 179 -9.16 11.87 3.43
C ASP A 179 -8.38 12.95 4.22
N CYS A 180 -8.44 14.20 3.71
CA CYS A 180 -7.72 15.31 4.31
C CYS A 180 -8.24 15.67 5.71
N SER A 181 -9.53 15.49 5.97
CA SER A 181 -10.11 15.74 7.28
C SER A 181 -9.51 14.88 8.39
N THR A 182 -9.19 13.61 8.10
CA THR A 182 -8.47 12.74 9.03
C THR A 182 -6.97 13.03 9.04
N ALA A 183 -6.36 13.30 7.87
CA ALA A 183 -4.94 13.61 7.75
C ALA A 183 -4.54 14.83 8.59
N VAL A 184 -5.35 15.90 8.57
CA VAL A 184 -5.12 17.12 9.38
C VAL A 184 -4.98 16.75 10.87
N ARG A 185 -5.89 15.96 11.42
CA ARG A 185 -5.81 15.56 12.84
C ARG A 185 -4.53 14.77 13.17
N VAL A 186 -4.10 13.92 12.24
CA VAL A 186 -2.86 13.14 12.38
C VAL A 186 -1.64 14.06 12.37
N PHE A 187 -1.54 14.96 11.37
CA PHE A 187 -0.42 15.90 11.24
C PHE A 187 -0.38 16.89 12.41
N GLU A 188 -1.52 17.45 12.84
CA GLU A 188 -1.57 18.31 14.03
C GLU A 188 -1.08 17.57 15.28
N GLY A 189 -1.39 16.27 15.40
CA GLY A 189 -0.86 15.44 16.48
C GLY A 189 0.67 15.32 16.43
N VAL A 190 1.27 15.12 15.24
CA VAL A 190 2.72 15.06 15.05
C VAL A 190 3.35 16.41 15.38
N VAL A 191 2.83 17.52 14.80
CA VAL A 191 3.33 18.87 15.00
C VAL A 191 3.28 19.26 16.48
N ARG A 192 2.20 18.93 17.19
CA ARG A 192 2.05 19.27 18.61
C ARG A 192 3.05 18.57 19.53
N ARG A 193 3.46 17.34 19.20
CA ARG A 193 4.40 16.55 20.00
C ARG A 193 5.86 16.98 19.88
N GLN A 194 6.26 17.60 18.77
CA GLN A 194 7.61 18.17 18.55
C GLN A 194 8.78 17.18 18.78
N ARG A 195 8.60 15.88 18.54
CA ARG A 195 9.57 14.83 18.89
C ARG A 195 10.67 14.61 17.85
N ALA A 196 10.38 14.90 16.58
CA ALA A 196 11.29 14.70 15.46
C ALA A 196 11.21 15.93 14.52
N PRO A 197 12.15 16.89 14.61
CA PRO A 197 12.05 18.17 13.89
C PRO A 197 11.80 18.03 12.38
N ALA A 198 12.52 17.13 11.70
CA ALA A 198 12.32 16.91 10.27
C ALA A 198 10.92 16.38 9.95
N VAL A 199 10.38 15.49 10.78
CA VAL A 199 9.02 14.95 10.61
C VAL A 199 7.97 16.02 10.90
N VAL A 200 8.24 16.90 11.87
CA VAL A 200 7.37 18.04 12.20
C VAL A 200 7.27 19.01 11.03
N GLU A 201 8.38 19.33 10.37
CA GLU A 201 8.36 20.19 9.17
C GLU A 201 7.57 19.56 8.04
N SER A 202 7.83 18.27 7.75
CA SER A 202 7.06 17.54 6.75
C SER A 202 5.56 17.44 7.09
N ALA A 203 5.21 17.33 8.38
CA ALA A 203 3.82 17.33 8.82
C ALA A 203 3.15 18.71 8.65
N ARG A 204 3.89 19.81 8.85
CA ARG A 204 3.38 21.17 8.54
C ARG A 204 3.10 21.36 7.06
N GLU A 205 3.99 20.87 6.21
CA GLU A 205 3.76 20.85 4.76
C GLU A 205 2.50 20.05 4.40
N GLY A 206 2.33 18.86 4.98
CA GLY A 206 1.13 18.04 4.82
C GLY A 206 -0.16 18.74 5.28
N LEU A 207 -0.09 19.49 6.39
CA LEU A 207 -1.20 20.34 6.86
C LEU A 207 -1.57 21.41 5.84
N GLY A 208 -0.57 22.11 5.30
CA GLY A 208 -0.79 23.13 4.28
C GLY A 208 -1.45 22.56 3.02
N LEU A 209 -0.95 21.41 2.56
CA LEU A 209 -1.51 20.71 1.40
C LEU A 209 -2.98 20.30 1.63
N CYS A 210 -3.28 19.70 2.78
CA CYS A 210 -4.66 19.33 3.12
C CYS A 210 -5.57 20.56 3.25
N ALA A 211 -5.09 21.63 3.86
CA ALA A 211 -5.86 22.87 3.95
C ALA A 211 -6.17 23.46 2.58
N LEU A 212 -5.23 23.40 1.63
CA LEU A 212 -5.46 23.81 0.24
C LEU A 212 -6.57 22.96 -0.42
N VAL A 213 -6.51 21.63 -0.25
CA VAL A 213 -7.52 20.71 -0.82
C VAL A 213 -8.91 20.96 -0.22
N GLU A 214 -9.01 21.06 1.12
CA GLU A 214 -10.28 21.31 1.80
C GLU A 214 -10.87 22.68 1.42
N GLY A 215 -10.02 23.68 1.25
CA GLY A 215 -10.43 25.00 0.76
C GLY A 215 -11.05 24.92 -0.64
N GLN A 216 -10.46 24.17 -1.56
CA GLN A 216 -11.00 23.96 -2.89
C GLN A 216 -12.34 23.22 -2.86
N VAL A 217 -12.43 22.14 -2.07
CA VAL A 217 -13.68 21.38 -1.90
C VAL A 217 -14.80 22.27 -1.32
N ALA A 218 -14.51 23.09 -0.31
CA ALA A 218 -15.48 24.00 0.29
C ALA A 218 -15.96 25.05 -0.72
N LEU A 219 -15.05 25.58 -1.54
CA LEU A 219 -15.40 26.56 -2.58
C LEU A 219 -16.29 25.93 -3.67
N GLU A 220 -15.94 24.74 -4.16
CA GLU A 220 -16.73 23.98 -5.13
C GLU A 220 -18.15 23.65 -4.61
N GLN A 221 -18.29 23.49 -3.30
CA GLN A 221 -19.57 23.24 -2.62
C GLN A 221 -20.35 24.53 -2.31
N GLY A 222 -19.88 25.68 -2.76
CA GLY A 222 -20.54 26.96 -2.52
C GLY A 222 -20.46 27.46 -1.08
N ARG A 223 -19.39 27.08 -0.34
CA ARG A 223 -19.14 27.46 1.05
C ARG A 223 -17.93 28.41 1.17
N PRO A 224 -17.99 29.62 0.62
CA PRO A 224 -16.83 30.52 0.51
C PRO A 224 -16.23 30.91 1.86
N GLY A 225 -17.05 31.09 2.91
CA GLY A 225 -16.55 31.43 4.25
C GLY A 225 -15.73 30.30 4.89
N GLU A 226 -16.11 29.04 4.64
CA GLU A 226 -15.32 27.89 5.09
C GLU A 226 -14.04 27.75 4.25
N ALA A 227 -14.14 27.92 2.93
CA ALA A 227 -13.00 27.90 2.02
C ALA A 227 -11.93 28.93 2.42
N GLU A 228 -12.34 30.14 2.78
CA GLU A 228 -11.45 31.20 3.25
C GLU A 228 -10.65 30.77 4.48
N GLY A 229 -11.31 30.14 5.45
CA GLY A 229 -10.65 29.62 6.65
C GLY A 229 -9.60 28.55 6.33
N TRP A 230 -9.89 27.66 5.38
CA TRP A 230 -8.95 26.64 4.94
C TRP A 230 -7.78 27.23 4.15
N PHE A 231 -8.02 28.13 3.20
CA PHE A 231 -6.94 28.76 2.43
C PHE A 231 -6.01 29.60 3.33
N ARG A 232 -6.54 30.31 4.34
CA ARG A 232 -5.70 30.98 5.33
C ARG A 232 -4.82 30.02 6.13
N ARG A 233 -5.33 28.82 6.47
CA ARG A 233 -4.49 27.79 7.10
C ARG A 233 -3.38 27.29 6.17
N ALA A 234 -3.66 27.19 4.87
CA ALA A 234 -2.68 26.77 3.87
C ALA A 234 -1.54 27.81 3.66
N THR A 235 -1.71 29.06 4.10
CA THR A 235 -0.62 30.07 4.11
C THR A 235 0.20 30.07 5.40
N ALA A 236 -0.05 29.14 6.32
CA ALA A 236 0.66 29.09 7.60
C ALA A 236 2.16 28.73 7.42
N PRO A 237 3.03 29.15 8.37
CA PRO A 237 4.45 28.83 8.32
C PRO A 237 4.72 27.32 8.23
N GLY A 238 5.59 26.91 7.31
CA GLY A 238 5.94 25.52 7.03
C GLY A 238 5.16 24.89 5.88
N ALA A 239 4.21 25.61 5.26
CA ALA A 239 3.65 25.19 3.98
C ALA A 239 4.65 25.46 2.84
N SER A 240 4.67 24.59 1.83
CA SER A 240 5.53 24.81 0.65
C SER A 240 5.11 26.06 -0.15
N PRO A 241 6.03 26.73 -0.85
CA PRO A 241 5.74 27.93 -1.64
C PRO A 241 4.56 27.72 -2.60
N ASP A 242 4.47 26.57 -3.27
CA ASP A 242 3.40 26.27 -4.20
C ASP A 242 2.03 26.11 -3.52
N VAL A 243 2.01 25.52 -2.30
CA VAL A 243 0.78 25.46 -1.49
C VAL A 243 0.34 26.87 -1.08
N VAL A 244 1.26 27.71 -0.65
CA VAL A 244 0.96 29.12 -0.29
C VAL A 244 0.42 29.87 -1.48
N ARG A 245 1.04 29.77 -2.64
CA ARG A 245 0.60 30.41 -3.88
C ARG A 245 -0.77 29.90 -4.32
N GLY A 246 -0.99 28.58 -4.26
CA GLY A 246 -2.29 27.96 -4.54
C GLY A 246 -3.39 28.44 -3.58
N ALA A 247 -3.04 28.65 -2.31
CA ALA A 247 -3.97 29.20 -1.32
C ALA A 247 -4.33 30.66 -1.62
N PHE A 248 -3.38 31.50 -2.05
CA PHE A 248 -3.67 32.86 -2.49
C PHE A 248 -4.53 32.87 -3.74
N LEU A 249 -4.34 31.96 -4.69
CA LEU A 249 -5.22 31.81 -5.84
C LEU A 249 -6.67 31.49 -5.38
N GLY A 250 -6.83 30.55 -4.45
CA GLY A 250 -8.12 30.19 -3.87
C GLY A 250 -8.76 31.34 -3.07
N LEU A 251 -7.97 32.10 -2.30
CA LEU A 251 -8.46 33.31 -1.60
C LEU A 251 -8.97 34.37 -2.60
N GLY A 252 -8.32 34.50 -3.75
CA GLY A 252 -8.80 35.34 -4.83
C GLY A 252 -10.16 34.89 -5.35
N ASP A 253 -10.35 33.60 -5.57
CA ASP A 253 -11.63 33.04 -6.01
C ASP A 253 -12.74 33.22 -4.95
N VAL A 254 -12.41 33.05 -3.66
CA VAL A 254 -13.35 33.34 -2.55
C VAL A 254 -13.80 34.80 -2.56
N ARG A 255 -12.84 35.75 -2.61
CA ARG A 255 -13.13 37.18 -2.59
C ARG A 255 -13.96 37.62 -3.82
N LEU A 256 -13.62 37.02 -4.97
CA LEU A 256 -14.39 37.26 -6.18
C LEU A 256 -15.84 36.78 -6.02
N ALA A 257 -16.06 35.62 -5.45
CA ALA A 257 -17.39 35.08 -5.15
C ALA A 257 -18.16 35.95 -4.14
N GLN A 258 -17.47 36.69 -3.29
CA GLN A 258 -18.05 37.67 -2.35
C GLN A 258 -18.26 39.08 -2.94
N GLY A 259 -17.82 39.31 -4.19
CA GLY A 259 -17.90 40.62 -4.85
C GLY A 259 -16.76 41.58 -4.47
N ASP A 260 -15.75 41.13 -3.69
CA ASP A 260 -14.58 41.94 -3.36
C ASP A 260 -13.53 41.83 -4.50
N ILE A 261 -13.77 42.61 -5.56
CA ILE A 261 -12.90 42.66 -6.74
C ILE A 261 -11.48 43.13 -6.38
N PRO A 262 -11.28 44.25 -5.61
CA PRO A 262 -9.94 44.69 -5.26
C PRO A 262 -9.17 43.67 -4.44
N GLY A 263 -9.82 43.01 -3.46
CA GLY A 263 -9.22 41.99 -2.66
C GLY A 263 -8.88 40.72 -3.47
N ALA A 264 -9.72 40.35 -4.45
CA ALA A 264 -9.46 39.26 -5.37
C ALA A 264 -8.20 39.52 -6.20
N MET A 265 -8.09 40.72 -6.80
CA MET A 265 -6.91 41.11 -7.59
C MET A 265 -5.62 41.07 -6.75
N GLU A 266 -5.67 41.57 -5.53
CA GLU A 266 -4.51 41.49 -4.63
C GLU A 266 -4.11 40.03 -4.32
N SER A 267 -5.08 39.16 -4.05
CA SER A 267 -4.81 37.74 -3.82
C SER A 267 -4.19 37.05 -5.03
N TYR A 268 -4.69 37.34 -6.24
CA TYR A 268 -4.08 36.76 -7.45
C TYR A 268 -2.66 37.30 -7.71
N ARG A 269 -2.35 38.57 -7.36
CA ARG A 269 -0.97 39.09 -7.40
C ARG A 269 -0.08 38.35 -6.44
N GLN A 270 -0.55 38.08 -5.22
CA GLN A 270 0.21 37.27 -4.24
C GLN A 270 0.47 35.84 -4.73
N ALA A 271 -0.46 35.24 -5.47
CA ALA A 271 -0.27 33.92 -6.09
C ALA A 271 0.84 33.91 -7.15
N LEU A 272 1.19 35.05 -7.74
CA LEU A 272 2.30 35.18 -8.69
C LEU A 272 3.68 35.32 -8.04
N VAL A 273 3.73 35.72 -6.76
CA VAL A 273 5.00 35.96 -6.04
C VAL A 273 5.79 34.65 -5.90
N GLY A 274 7.01 34.62 -6.39
CA GLY A 274 7.89 33.45 -6.35
C GLY A 274 7.56 32.37 -7.37
N GLY A 275 6.59 32.60 -8.25
CA GLY A 275 6.25 31.70 -9.34
C GLY A 275 7.18 31.82 -10.54
N THR A 276 7.19 30.79 -11.38
CA THR A 276 7.90 30.82 -12.65
C THR A 276 6.93 31.10 -13.78
N PRO A 277 7.33 31.86 -14.82
CA PRO A 277 6.51 32.03 -16.00
C PRO A 277 6.18 30.68 -16.63
N GLY A 278 4.88 30.36 -16.73
CA GLY A 278 4.41 29.11 -17.32
C GLY A 278 4.04 28.01 -16.33
N ASP A 279 4.26 28.17 -15.02
CA ASP A 279 3.66 27.25 -14.04
C ASP A 279 2.12 27.44 -13.97
N THR A 280 1.43 26.37 -13.63
CA THR A 280 -0.05 26.32 -13.67
C THR A 280 -0.71 27.36 -12.75
N ILE A 281 -0.11 27.67 -11.58
CA ILE A 281 -0.65 28.62 -10.62
C ILE A 281 -0.50 30.04 -11.19
N SER A 282 0.69 30.38 -11.72
CA SER A 282 0.95 31.66 -12.36
C SER A 282 0.03 31.90 -13.56
N GLN A 283 -0.15 30.89 -14.42
CA GLN A 283 -1.04 30.99 -15.58
C GLN A 283 -2.47 31.32 -15.15
N ARG A 284 -3.02 30.55 -14.20
CA ARG A 284 -4.38 30.76 -13.70
C ARG A 284 -4.56 32.11 -13.03
N ALA A 285 -3.59 32.55 -12.21
CA ALA A 285 -3.64 33.84 -11.54
C ALA A 285 -3.62 34.97 -12.56
N GLN A 286 -2.78 34.88 -13.60
CA GLN A 286 -2.71 35.88 -14.66
C GLN A 286 -4.00 35.93 -15.51
N GLU A 287 -4.57 34.75 -15.83
CA GLU A 287 -5.87 34.69 -16.55
C GLU A 287 -6.99 35.37 -15.76
N LYS A 288 -7.06 35.13 -14.44
CA LYS A 288 -8.03 35.75 -13.54
C LYS A 288 -7.86 37.30 -13.48
N LEU A 289 -6.60 37.76 -13.33
CA LEU A 289 -6.30 39.21 -13.34
C LEU A 289 -6.68 39.86 -14.67
N ASN A 290 -6.36 39.22 -15.81
CA ASN A 290 -6.71 39.73 -17.12
C ASN A 290 -8.22 39.78 -17.36
N ALA A 291 -8.96 38.80 -16.81
CA ALA A 291 -10.41 38.79 -16.90
C ALA A 291 -11.05 39.99 -16.13
N LEU A 292 -10.52 40.27 -14.93
CA LEU A 292 -10.98 41.36 -14.09
C LEU A 292 -10.62 42.75 -14.68
N GLY A 293 -9.40 42.90 -15.23
CA GLY A 293 -8.99 44.17 -15.86
C GLY A 293 -9.72 44.49 -17.17
N LYS A 294 -10.38 43.50 -17.79
CA LYS A 294 -11.26 43.72 -18.95
C LYS A 294 -12.71 44.08 -18.57
N ALA A 295 -13.07 43.82 -17.31
CA ALA A 295 -14.41 44.06 -16.79
C ALA A 295 -14.58 45.44 -16.12
N GLU A 296 -13.49 46.24 -15.95
CA GLU A 296 -13.58 47.62 -15.51
C GLU A 296 -14.11 48.47 -16.70
N PRO A 297 -15.28 49.08 -16.57
CA PRO A 297 -15.74 50.05 -17.58
C PRO A 297 -14.84 51.27 -17.53
N GLU A 298 -14.46 51.79 -18.74
CA GLU A 298 -13.84 53.09 -18.92
C GLU A 298 -14.63 54.24 -18.28
#